data_f69f3dbf19b31336e7ef1eb27b63dde6
#
_entry.id   f69f3dbf19b31336e7ef1eb27b63dde6
#
_cell.length_a   1.000
_cell.length_b   1.000
_cell.length_c   1.000
_cell.angle_alpha   90.00
_cell.angle_beta   90.00
_cell.angle_gamma   90.00
#
_symmetry.space_group_name_H-M   'P 1'
#
loop_
_entity.id
_entity.type
_entity.pdbx_description
1 polymer ?
#
loop_
_entity_poly.entity_id
_entity_poly.type
_entity_poly.pdbx_seq_one_letter_code
_entity_poly.pdbx_strand_id
1 'polypeptide(L)'
;MPERGRASAGSKAADVGGVGAVDAAAVEAADVEVGVADVLAAQARLRSYLPITPMHHAERFGVMLKLENLQRTGSYKVRGALNAMLAARERGDSRPVICASAGNHAQGVAWAAYRLGVPAITVMPHGAPENKIAGVAHWGATVRQHGDSYD
;
A
#
# COMPACT_ATOMS: atom_id res chain seq x y z
N MET A 1 20.96 23.81 40.07
CA MET A 1 20.02 23.34 39.01
C MET A 1 20.67 23.65 37.67
N PRO A 2 21.27 22.67 36.91
CA PRO A 2 21.80 22.94 35.58
C PRO A 2 20.74 22.67 34.53
N GLU A 3 20.66 23.61 33.60
CA GLU A 3 19.81 23.57 32.39
C GLU A 3 20.22 22.38 31.48
N ARG A 4 19.22 21.62 31.06
CA ARG A 4 19.41 20.57 30.04
C ARG A 4 19.18 21.16 28.65
N GLY A 5 20.29 21.24 27.88
CA GLY A 5 20.27 21.67 26.49
C GLY A 5 19.40 20.78 25.62
N ARG A 6 18.54 21.43 24.82
CA ARG A 6 17.81 20.81 23.70
C ARG A 6 18.80 20.51 22.57
N ALA A 7 19.03 19.24 22.30
CA ALA A 7 19.67 18.82 21.07
C ALA A 7 18.66 18.86 19.94
N SER A 8 18.85 19.74 18.96
CA SER A 8 18.11 19.77 17.71
C SER A 8 18.61 18.63 16.82
N ALA A 9 17.80 17.61 16.62
CA ALA A 9 18.07 16.59 15.63
C ALA A 9 17.75 17.16 14.25
N GLY A 10 18.77 17.58 13.52
CA GLY A 10 18.66 17.94 12.11
C GLY A 10 18.33 16.71 11.27
N SER A 11 17.13 16.66 10.74
CA SER A 11 16.71 15.70 9.72
C SER A 11 17.47 15.98 8.43
N LYS A 12 18.52 15.18 8.15
CA LYS A 12 19.11 15.11 6.81
C LYS A 12 18.09 14.49 5.87
N ALA A 13 17.49 15.31 5.00
CA ALA A 13 16.77 14.81 3.84
C ALA A 13 17.74 14.01 2.97
N ALA A 14 17.51 12.71 2.82
CA ALA A 14 18.23 11.89 1.86
C ALA A 14 17.85 12.38 0.46
N ASP A 15 18.86 12.87 -0.28
CA ASP A 15 18.78 13.19 -1.70
C ASP A 15 18.56 11.87 -2.45
N VAL A 16 17.33 11.60 -2.84
CA VAL A 16 17.00 10.54 -3.80
C VAL A 16 17.29 11.08 -5.18
N GLY A 17 18.50 10.77 -5.66
CA GLY A 17 18.98 11.10 -7.00
C GLY A 17 17.93 10.88 -8.07
N GLY A 18 17.93 11.77 -9.08
CA GLY A 18 16.93 11.97 -10.11
C GLY A 18 16.26 10.70 -10.63
N VAL A 19 14.98 10.59 -10.35
CA VAL A 19 14.10 9.69 -11.08
C VAL A 19 13.96 10.28 -12.47
N GLY A 20 14.66 9.68 -13.44
CA GLY A 20 14.51 10.05 -14.85
C GLY A 20 13.01 10.05 -15.19
N ALA A 21 12.60 11.07 -15.97
CA ALA A 21 11.23 11.18 -16.44
C ALA A 21 10.82 9.83 -17.06
N VAL A 22 9.93 9.13 -16.41
CA VAL A 22 9.24 7.99 -17.02
C VAL A 22 8.35 8.57 -18.08
N ASP A 23 8.68 8.24 -19.31
CA ASP A 23 7.86 8.58 -20.47
C ASP A 23 6.47 7.97 -20.20
N ALA A 24 5.49 8.86 -20.04
CA ALA A 24 4.09 8.49 -19.83
C ALA A 24 3.43 8.06 -21.16
N ALA A 25 4.21 7.50 -22.08
CA ALA A 25 3.70 6.88 -23.27
C ALA A 25 2.78 5.74 -22.86
N ALA A 26 1.49 6.03 -22.99
CA ALA A 26 0.35 5.13 -23.11
C ALA A 26 0.65 3.69 -22.67
N VAL A 27 0.46 3.39 -21.39
CA VAL A 27 0.01 2.05 -21.03
C VAL A 27 -1.42 1.98 -21.56
N GLU A 28 -1.58 1.60 -22.82
CA GLU A 28 -2.86 1.09 -23.29
C GLU A 28 -3.25 0.01 -22.28
N ALA A 29 -4.34 0.23 -21.58
CA ALA A 29 -4.96 -0.79 -20.77
C ALA A 29 -5.41 -1.88 -21.76
N ALA A 30 -4.51 -2.84 -22.01
CA ALA A 30 -4.91 -4.05 -22.67
C ALA A 30 -6.09 -4.61 -21.86
N ASP A 31 -7.17 -4.99 -22.51
CA ASP A 31 -8.28 -5.70 -21.89
C ASP A 31 -7.74 -6.98 -21.26
N VAL A 32 -7.28 -6.87 -20.01
CA VAL A 32 -6.79 -8.01 -19.24
C VAL A 32 -8.00 -8.73 -18.68
N GLU A 33 -8.44 -9.75 -19.40
CA GLU A 33 -9.47 -10.64 -18.90
C GLU A 33 -8.90 -11.47 -17.74
N VAL A 34 -9.42 -11.24 -16.53
CA VAL A 34 -9.01 -11.97 -15.33
C VAL A 34 -9.79 -13.29 -15.24
N GLY A 35 -9.10 -14.40 -15.38
CA GLY A 35 -9.69 -15.72 -15.29
C GLY A 35 -9.53 -16.37 -13.91
N VAL A 36 -10.17 -17.52 -13.72
CA VAL A 36 -10.09 -18.31 -12.47
C VAL A 36 -8.64 -18.71 -12.16
N ALA A 37 -7.83 -19.01 -13.17
CA ALA A 37 -6.40 -19.36 -13.00
C ALA A 37 -5.61 -18.22 -12.33
N ASP A 38 -5.90 -16.95 -12.68
CA ASP A 38 -5.24 -15.78 -12.09
C ASP A 38 -5.61 -15.62 -10.62
N VAL A 39 -6.88 -15.86 -10.29
CA VAL A 39 -7.37 -15.84 -8.90
C VAL A 39 -6.69 -16.93 -8.07
N LEU A 40 -6.57 -18.14 -8.59
CA LEU A 40 -5.90 -19.25 -7.89
C LEU A 40 -4.39 -19.00 -7.73
N ALA A 41 -3.73 -18.43 -8.73
CA ALA A 41 -2.33 -18.03 -8.63
C ALA A 41 -2.14 -16.94 -7.56
N ALA A 42 -3.00 -15.92 -7.54
CA ALA A 42 -3.00 -14.90 -6.49
C ALA A 42 -3.24 -15.50 -5.10
N GLN A 43 -4.18 -16.42 -4.96
CA GLN A 43 -4.42 -17.13 -3.71
C GLN A 43 -3.18 -17.89 -3.22
N ALA A 44 -2.49 -18.59 -4.11
CA ALA A 44 -1.27 -19.32 -3.79
C ALA A 44 -0.17 -18.39 -3.27
N ARG A 45 0.04 -17.22 -3.90
CA ARG A 45 0.99 -16.20 -3.46
C ARG A 45 0.66 -15.64 -2.08
N LEU A 46 -0.60 -15.39 -1.81
CA LEU A 46 -1.05 -14.67 -0.62
C LEU A 46 -1.17 -15.53 0.63
N ARG A 47 -1.36 -16.83 0.51
CA ARG A 47 -1.75 -17.72 1.61
C ARG A 47 -0.76 -17.75 2.79
N SER A 48 0.55 -17.53 2.52
CA SER A 48 1.60 -17.50 3.55
C SER A 48 1.75 -16.14 4.24
N TYR A 49 1.09 -15.11 3.73
CA TYR A 49 1.21 -13.73 4.24
C TYR A 49 -0.07 -13.24 4.94
N LEU A 50 -1.21 -13.63 4.42
CA LEU A 50 -2.50 -13.11 4.84
C LEU A 50 -3.39 -14.21 5.44
N PRO A 51 -4.08 -13.93 6.56
CA PRO A 51 -5.07 -14.86 7.10
C PRO A 51 -6.28 -14.96 6.18
N ILE A 52 -6.95 -16.10 6.26
CA ILE A 52 -8.29 -16.25 5.69
C ILE A 52 -9.25 -15.52 6.63
N THR A 53 -9.95 -14.52 6.10
CA THR A 53 -10.98 -13.82 6.86
C THR A 53 -12.25 -14.66 6.96
N PRO A 54 -13.00 -14.58 8.07
CA PRO A 54 -14.20 -15.40 8.25
C PRO A 54 -15.33 -14.98 7.32
N MET A 55 -16.24 -15.93 7.11
CA MET A 55 -17.57 -15.68 6.55
C MET A 55 -18.56 -15.55 7.70
N HIS A 56 -19.50 -14.63 7.61
CA HIS A 56 -20.57 -14.41 8.56
C HIS A 56 -21.93 -14.39 7.87
N HIS A 57 -22.87 -15.19 8.36
CA HIS A 57 -24.25 -15.15 7.88
C HIS A 57 -24.99 -14.02 8.58
N ALA A 58 -25.32 -12.98 7.84
CA ALA A 58 -26.12 -11.86 8.35
C ALA A 58 -27.62 -12.20 8.16
N GLU A 59 -28.18 -12.98 9.09
CA GLU A 59 -29.54 -13.55 9.01
C GLU A 59 -30.60 -12.50 8.68
N ARG A 60 -30.52 -11.33 9.32
CA ARG A 60 -31.47 -10.23 9.11
C ARG A 60 -31.58 -9.79 7.65
N PHE A 61 -30.49 -9.96 6.88
CA PHE A 61 -30.39 -9.51 5.49
C PHE A 61 -30.35 -10.68 4.49
N GLY A 62 -30.30 -11.92 4.97
CA GLY A 62 -30.22 -13.11 4.13
C GLY A 62 -28.95 -13.20 3.28
N VAL A 63 -27.84 -12.61 3.74
CA VAL A 63 -26.58 -12.55 2.96
C VAL A 63 -25.40 -13.12 3.73
N MET A 64 -24.42 -13.62 2.99
CA MET A 64 -23.11 -13.99 3.55
C MET A 64 -22.13 -12.83 3.40
N LEU A 65 -21.52 -12.42 4.50
CA LEU A 65 -20.51 -11.36 4.55
C LEU A 65 -19.10 -11.96 4.64
N LYS A 66 -18.23 -11.61 3.72
CA LYS A 66 -16.79 -11.85 3.82
C LYS A 66 -16.16 -10.71 4.61
N LEU A 67 -15.71 -10.99 5.84
CA LEU A 67 -15.28 -9.95 6.79
C LEU A 67 -13.86 -9.43 6.51
N GLU A 68 -13.67 -8.74 5.39
CA GLU A 68 -12.37 -8.17 5.00
C GLU A 68 -11.93 -6.96 5.87
N ASN A 69 -12.82 -6.42 6.69
CA ASN A 69 -12.47 -5.48 7.76
C ASN A 69 -11.60 -6.12 8.86
N LEU A 70 -11.54 -7.45 8.94
CA LEU A 70 -10.66 -8.20 9.84
C LEU A 70 -9.29 -8.52 9.21
N GLN A 71 -9.02 -8.02 8.00
CA GLN A 71 -7.73 -8.19 7.36
C GLN A 71 -6.66 -7.27 8.00
N ARG A 72 -5.37 -7.54 7.75
CA ARG A 72 -4.19 -6.87 8.35
C ARG A 72 -4.24 -5.34 8.34
N THR A 73 -4.84 -4.75 7.30
CA THR A 73 -4.97 -3.29 7.16
C THR A 73 -6.43 -2.82 7.28
N GLY A 74 -7.31 -3.64 7.84
CA GLY A 74 -8.73 -3.33 8.00
C GLY A 74 -9.52 -3.31 6.70
N SER A 75 -8.95 -3.81 5.57
CA SER A 75 -9.66 -3.88 4.28
C SER A 75 -9.05 -4.92 3.34
N TYR A 76 -9.80 -5.26 2.28
CA TYR A 76 -9.35 -6.19 1.24
C TYR A 76 -8.19 -5.64 0.37
N LYS A 77 -7.93 -4.34 0.41
CA LYS A 77 -6.93 -3.68 -0.48
C LYS A 77 -5.52 -4.25 -0.33
N VAL A 78 -5.17 -4.76 0.82
CA VAL A 78 -3.88 -5.41 1.06
C VAL A 78 -3.66 -6.64 0.18
N ARG A 79 -4.73 -7.35 -0.23
CA ARG A 79 -4.64 -8.51 -1.11
C ARG A 79 -4.08 -8.13 -2.49
N GLY A 80 -4.68 -7.12 -3.13
CA GLY A 80 -4.23 -6.66 -4.43
C GLY A 80 -2.81 -6.07 -4.39
N ALA A 81 -2.53 -5.23 -3.39
CA ALA A 81 -1.21 -4.62 -3.22
C ALA A 81 -0.10 -5.69 -3.06
N LEU A 82 -0.31 -6.64 -2.15
CA LEU A 82 0.67 -7.70 -1.91
C LEU A 82 0.81 -8.63 -3.12
N ASN A 83 -0.29 -9.02 -3.77
CA ASN A 83 -0.22 -9.87 -4.97
C ASN A 83 0.55 -9.20 -6.10
N ALA A 84 0.32 -7.91 -6.34
CA ALA A 84 1.04 -7.17 -7.38
C ALA A 84 2.56 -7.14 -7.12
N MET A 85 2.96 -6.87 -5.87
CA MET A 85 4.38 -6.85 -5.49
C MET A 85 5.02 -8.24 -5.54
N LEU A 86 4.33 -9.28 -5.12
CA LEU A 86 4.83 -10.67 -5.22
C LEU A 86 4.98 -11.10 -6.67
N ALA A 87 4.00 -10.81 -7.51
CA ALA A 87 4.08 -11.09 -8.94
C ALA A 87 5.20 -10.30 -9.64
N ALA A 88 5.45 -9.04 -9.23
CA ALA A 88 6.59 -8.26 -9.72
C ALA A 88 7.92 -8.92 -9.32
N ARG A 89 8.03 -9.34 -8.05
CA ARG A 89 9.22 -10.03 -7.53
C ARG A 89 9.50 -11.37 -8.24
N GLU A 90 8.46 -12.13 -8.58
CA GLU A 90 8.58 -13.37 -9.37
C GLU A 90 9.20 -13.11 -10.77
N ARG A 91 8.98 -11.89 -11.31
CA ARG A 91 9.60 -11.43 -12.57
C ARG A 91 10.98 -10.77 -12.39
N GLY A 92 11.54 -10.80 -11.17
CA GLY A 92 12.82 -10.16 -10.84
C GLY A 92 12.75 -8.65 -10.61
N ASP A 93 11.56 -8.07 -10.51
CA ASP A 93 11.38 -6.64 -10.26
C ASP A 93 11.29 -6.37 -8.74
N SER A 94 12.27 -5.63 -8.24
CA SER A 94 12.37 -5.22 -6.82
C SER A 94 12.43 -3.70 -6.65
N ARG A 95 12.02 -2.94 -7.67
CA ARG A 95 12.02 -1.48 -7.62
C ARG A 95 11.14 -0.95 -6.50
N PRO A 96 11.45 0.25 -5.97
CA PRO A 96 10.56 0.96 -5.05
C PRO A 96 9.16 1.11 -5.64
N VAL A 97 8.14 1.03 -4.79
CA VAL A 97 6.75 1.21 -5.21
C VAL A 97 6.25 2.60 -4.85
N ILE A 98 5.44 3.16 -5.73
CA ILE A 98 4.78 4.44 -5.50
C ILE A 98 3.28 4.29 -5.73
N CYS A 99 2.47 4.95 -4.89
CA CYS A 99 1.03 5.06 -5.11
C CYS A 99 0.51 6.44 -4.71
N ALA A 100 -0.58 6.87 -5.35
CA ALA A 100 -1.32 8.06 -4.97
C ALA A 100 -2.63 7.62 -4.27
N SER A 101 -2.67 7.75 -2.94
CA SER A 101 -3.85 7.40 -2.15
C SER A 101 -3.69 7.84 -0.69
N ALA A 102 -4.75 8.34 -0.05
CA ALA A 102 -4.82 8.54 1.41
C ALA A 102 -5.74 7.52 2.10
N GLY A 103 -6.18 6.49 1.41
CA GLY A 103 -7.15 5.51 1.90
C GLY A 103 -6.59 4.11 2.13
N ASN A 104 -7.49 3.14 2.04
CA ASN A 104 -7.17 1.73 2.26
C ASN A 104 -6.15 1.17 1.27
N HIS A 105 -6.05 1.75 0.05
CA HIS A 105 -5.04 1.34 -0.92
C HIS A 105 -3.64 1.70 -0.43
N ALA A 106 -3.43 2.94 0.06
CA ALA A 106 -2.17 3.36 0.64
C ALA A 106 -1.73 2.48 1.81
N GLN A 107 -2.66 2.14 2.71
CA GLN A 107 -2.42 1.22 3.82
C GLN A 107 -1.99 -0.17 3.33
N GLY A 108 -2.68 -0.69 2.30
CA GLY A 108 -2.36 -1.98 1.69
C GLY A 108 -0.97 -2.00 1.06
N VAL A 109 -0.61 -0.94 0.30
CA VAL A 109 0.71 -0.80 -0.33
C VAL A 109 1.80 -0.68 0.71
N ALA A 110 1.64 0.20 1.71
CA ALA A 110 2.63 0.40 2.77
C ALA A 110 2.89 -0.88 3.56
N TRP A 111 1.83 -1.61 3.96
CA TRP A 111 1.97 -2.88 4.66
C TRP A 111 2.65 -3.96 3.80
N ALA A 112 2.26 -4.09 2.53
CA ALA A 112 2.86 -5.07 1.62
C ALA A 112 4.36 -4.78 1.40
N ALA A 113 4.71 -3.52 1.19
CA ALA A 113 6.10 -3.08 1.05
C ALA A 113 6.93 -3.38 2.31
N TYR A 114 6.40 -3.06 3.50
CA TYR A 114 7.00 -3.42 4.78
C TYR A 114 7.28 -4.93 4.88
N ARG A 115 6.28 -5.76 4.54
CA ARG A 115 6.39 -7.23 4.60
C ARG A 115 7.41 -7.81 3.63
N LEU A 116 7.65 -7.16 2.51
CA LEU A 116 8.58 -7.61 1.46
C LEU A 116 9.94 -6.93 1.52
N GLY A 117 10.14 -5.96 2.42
CA GLY A 117 11.37 -5.18 2.52
C GLY A 117 11.62 -4.27 1.30
N VAL A 118 10.54 -3.82 0.65
CA VAL A 118 10.60 -2.93 -0.53
C VAL A 118 10.32 -1.50 -0.09
N PRO A 119 11.11 -0.49 -0.52
CA PRO A 119 10.80 0.90 -0.25
C PRO A 119 9.46 1.31 -0.89
N ALA A 120 8.66 2.08 -0.14
CA ALA A 120 7.37 2.57 -0.64
C ALA A 120 7.23 4.08 -0.43
N ILE A 121 6.64 4.75 -1.43
CA ILE A 121 6.28 6.15 -1.38
C ILE A 121 4.77 6.25 -1.60
N THR A 122 4.09 6.99 -0.73
CA THR A 122 2.67 7.30 -0.90
C THR A 122 2.50 8.79 -1.08
N VAL A 123 1.91 9.17 -2.20
CA VAL A 123 1.54 10.57 -2.50
C VAL A 123 0.13 10.82 -1.99
N MET A 124 -0.05 11.90 -1.22
CA MET A 124 -1.33 12.31 -0.63
C MET A 124 -1.53 13.80 -0.86
N PRO A 125 -2.78 14.31 -0.98
CA PRO A 125 -3.04 15.74 -1.03
C PRO A 125 -2.67 16.41 0.29
N HIS A 126 -2.41 17.73 0.27
CA HIS A 126 -2.07 18.51 1.47
C HIS A 126 -3.14 18.43 2.56
N GLY A 127 -4.42 18.30 2.18
CA GLY A 127 -5.55 18.14 3.10
C GLY A 127 -5.77 16.70 3.62
N ALA A 128 -4.85 15.77 3.40
CA ALA A 128 -5.01 14.40 3.90
C ALA A 128 -5.07 14.38 5.44
N PRO A 129 -6.04 13.66 6.06
CA PRO A 129 -6.16 13.58 7.50
C PRO A 129 -4.89 12.97 8.16
N GLU A 130 -4.45 13.55 9.28
CA GLU A 130 -3.24 13.13 10.00
C GLU A 130 -3.24 11.65 10.37
N ASN A 131 -4.38 11.10 10.79
CA ASN A 131 -4.51 9.68 11.11
C ASN A 131 -4.26 8.76 9.90
N LYS A 132 -4.53 9.23 8.69
CA LYS A 132 -4.25 8.49 7.45
C LYS A 132 -2.75 8.55 7.11
N ILE A 133 -2.14 9.72 7.27
CA ILE A 133 -0.69 9.90 7.13
C ILE A 133 0.06 9.01 8.12
N ALA A 134 -0.28 9.11 9.40
CA ALA A 134 0.32 8.31 10.46
C ALA A 134 0.16 6.80 10.24
N GLY A 135 -1.02 6.36 9.77
CA GLY A 135 -1.28 4.96 9.49
C GLY A 135 -0.40 4.39 8.37
N VAL A 136 -0.09 5.16 7.34
CA VAL A 136 0.82 4.75 6.25
C VAL A 136 2.27 4.80 6.72
N ALA A 137 2.67 5.86 7.42
CA ALA A 137 4.01 6.02 7.98
C ALA A 137 4.36 4.94 9.01
N HIS A 138 3.36 4.44 9.76
CA HIS A 138 3.51 3.33 10.70
C HIS A 138 4.15 2.08 10.06
N TRP A 139 3.86 1.82 8.79
CA TRP A 139 4.45 0.72 8.02
C TRP A 139 5.78 1.08 7.34
N GLY A 140 6.35 2.25 7.63
CA GLY A 140 7.64 2.68 7.10
C GLY A 140 7.61 3.23 5.67
N ALA A 141 6.44 3.45 5.10
CA ALA A 141 6.34 4.10 3.80
C ALA A 141 6.58 5.61 3.93
N THR A 142 7.28 6.19 2.96
CA THR A 142 7.49 7.64 2.88
C THR A 142 6.21 8.30 2.39
N VAL A 143 5.66 9.23 3.17
CA VAL A 143 4.52 10.04 2.74
C VAL A 143 5.04 11.33 2.09
N ARG A 144 4.56 11.62 0.88
CA ARG A 144 4.78 12.87 0.17
C ARG A 144 3.43 13.57 -0.02
N GLN A 145 3.31 14.79 0.48
CA GLN A 145 2.12 15.59 0.25
C GLN A 145 2.31 16.42 -1.02
N HIS A 146 1.34 16.37 -1.94
CA HIS A 146 1.37 17.10 -3.19
C HIS A 146 -0.06 17.34 -3.68
N GLY A 147 -0.30 18.57 -4.18
CA GLY A 147 -1.62 18.98 -4.68
C GLY A 147 -2.69 19.06 -3.60
N ASP A 148 -3.87 19.48 -4.00
CA ASP A 148 -5.03 19.65 -3.12
C ASP A 148 -6.09 18.55 -3.34
N SER A 149 -6.01 17.83 -4.46
CA SER A 149 -6.88 16.70 -4.81
C SER A 149 -6.08 15.57 -5.48
N TYR A 150 -6.76 14.50 -5.88
CA TYR A 150 -6.19 13.38 -6.67
C TYR A 150 -6.40 13.56 -8.17
N ASP A 151 -7.05 14.63 -8.59
CA ASP A 151 -7.36 14.97 -9.99
C ASP A 151 -6.27 15.87 -10.60
#